data_540fd2cf6b0c0c491847fe3f3309dd4c
#
_entry.id   540fd2cf6b0c0c491847fe3f3309dd4c
#
_cell.length_a   1.000
_cell.length_b   1.000
_cell.length_c   1.000
_cell.angle_alpha   90.00
_cell.angle_beta   90.00
_cell.angle_gamma   90.00
#
_symmetry.space_group_name_H-M   'P 1'
#
loop_
_entity.id
_entity.type
_entity.pdbx_description
1 polymer ?
#
loop_
_entity_poly.entity_id
_entity_poly.type
_entity_poly.pdbx_seq_one_letter_code
_entity_poly.pdbx_strand_id
1 'polypeptide(L)'
;MKVGVLGGGQLARMLALAGRPLGLDFAFLDPAADACAFALGRGLQGDYDDPACLDELAEFAEVVTFEFENVPAAVTERLAAR
;
A
#
# COMPACT_ATOMS: atom_id res chain seq x y z
N MET A 1 9.82 -8.91 6.31
CA MET A 1 8.87 -7.89 6.80
C MET A 1 7.84 -7.58 5.75
N LYS A 2 6.62 -7.40 6.14
CA LYS A 2 5.51 -7.10 5.23
C LYS A 2 5.19 -5.61 5.26
N VAL A 3 5.26 -4.98 4.11
CA VAL A 3 5.08 -3.54 3.96
C VAL A 3 3.82 -3.25 3.15
N GLY A 4 2.93 -2.45 3.71
CA GLY A 4 1.76 -1.95 2.99
C GLY A 4 2.03 -0.56 2.44
N VAL A 5 1.63 -0.30 1.21
CA VAL A 5 1.85 0.99 0.56
C VAL A 5 0.51 1.56 0.11
N LEU A 6 0.21 2.79 0.52
CA LEU A 6 -0.90 3.54 -0.05
C LEU A 6 -0.40 4.21 -1.33
N GLY A 7 -0.81 3.66 -2.44
CA GLY A 7 -0.34 4.03 -3.77
C GLY A 7 0.33 2.87 -4.47
N GLY A 8 0.09 2.72 -5.76
CA GLY A 8 0.65 1.65 -6.58
C GLY A 8 1.34 2.18 -7.83
N GLY A 9 1.73 3.45 -7.83
CA GLY A 9 2.38 4.08 -8.97
C GLY A 9 3.87 3.84 -9.04
N GLN A 10 4.58 4.71 -9.76
CA GLN A 10 5.99 4.52 -10.05
C GLN A 10 6.89 4.54 -8.81
N LEU A 11 6.59 5.42 -7.84
CA LEU A 11 7.39 5.47 -6.62
C LEU A 11 7.22 4.19 -5.80
N ALA A 12 6.00 3.67 -5.72
CA ALA A 12 5.76 2.40 -5.03
C ALA A 12 6.49 1.25 -5.74
N ARG A 13 6.48 1.26 -7.08
CA ARG A 13 7.20 0.26 -7.86
C ARG A 13 8.70 0.31 -7.59
N MET A 14 9.28 1.50 -7.55
CA MET A 14 10.70 1.66 -7.24
C MET A 14 11.04 1.19 -5.83
N LEU A 15 10.18 1.49 -4.88
CA LEU A 15 10.34 1.01 -3.50
C LEU A 15 10.34 -0.51 -3.44
N ALA A 16 9.41 -1.16 -4.14
CA ALA A 16 9.33 -2.62 -4.17
C ALA A 16 10.55 -3.24 -4.86
N LEU A 17 11.01 -2.65 -5.95
CA LEU A 17 12.21 -3.14 -6.64
C LEU A 17 13.44 -3.07 -5.73
N ALA A 18 13.54 -2.05 -4.90
CA ALA A 18 14.65 -1.93 -3.96
C ALA A 18 14.49 -2.85 -2.75
N GLY A 19 13.26 -3.07 -2.29
CA GLY A 19 13.00 -3.80 -1.06
C GLY A 19 12.91 -5.32 -1.20
N ARG A 20 12.42 -5.83 -2.33
CA ARG A 20 12.23 -7.27 -2.50
C ARG A 20 13.53 -8.08 -2.36
N PRO A 21 14.66 -7.64 -2.93
CA PRO A 21 15.92 -8.35 -2.70
C PRO A 21 16.36 -8.39 -1.25
N LEU A 22 15.82 -7.49 -0.41
CA LEU A 22 16.13 -7.44 1.03
C LEU A 22 15.17 -8.32 1.84
N GLY A 23 14.28 -9.05 1.19
CA GLY A 23 13.33 -9.91 1.88
C GLY A 23 12.04 -9.22 2.30
N LEU A 24 11.75 -8.03 1.78
CA LEU A 24 10.49 -7.34 2.07
C LEU A 24 9.40 -7.81 1.11
N ASP A 25 8.22 -8.03 1.65
CA ASP A 25 7.02 -8.35 0.89
C ASP A 25 6.08 -7.14 0.89
N PHE A 26 5.42 -6.89 -0.24
CA PHE A 26 4.62 -5.66 -0.43
C PHE A 26 3.17 -5.96 -0.76
N ALA A 27 2.29 -5.09 -0.26
CA ALA A 27 0.93 -4.95 -0.74
C ALA A 27 0.68 -3.48 -1.04
N PHE A 28 -0.07 -3.22 -2.10
CA PHE A 28 -0.33 -1.86 -2.58
C PHE A 28 -1.83 -1.62 -2.69
N LEU A 29 -2.28 -0.46 -2.25
CA LEU A 29 -3.66 -0.01 -2.44
C LEU A 29 -3.67 1.16 -3.40
N ASP A 30 -4.40 1.03 -4.51
CA ASP A 30 -4.51 2.07 -5.52
C ASP A 30 -5.86 1.95 -6.23
N PRO A 31 -6.51 3.08 -6.59
CA PRO A 31 -7.78 3.01 -7.31
C PRO A 31 -7.67 2.44 -8.72
N ALA A 32 -6.49 2.52 -9.34
CA ALA A 32 -6.29 2.01 -10.70
C ALA A 32 -6.05 0.50 -10.72
N ALA A 33 -6.85 -0.22 -11.48
CA ALA A 33 -6.70 -1.67 -11.61
C ALA A 33 -5.37 -2.08 -12.22
N ASP A 34 -4.77 -1.21 -13.02
CA ASP A 34 -3.52 -1.46 -13.73
C ASP A 34 -2.32 -0.71 -13.12
N ALA A 35 -2.39 -0.39 -11.83
CA ALA A 35 -1.30 0.28 -11.15
C ALA A 35 0.00 -0.51 -11.34
N CYS A 36 1.08 0.17 -11.73
CA CYS A 36 2.29 -0.51 -12.17
C CYS A 36 2.99 -1.31 -11.05
N ALA A 37 2.81 -0.91 -9.80
CA ALA A 37 3.41 -1.64 -8.68
C ALA A 37 2.73 -2.97 -8.39
N PHE A 38 1.50 -3.18 -8.86
CA PHE A 38 0.74 -4.41 -8.59
C PHE A 38 1.45 -5.67 -9.11
N ALA A 39 2.31 -5.52 -10.10
CA ALA A 39 3.10 -6.65 -10.62
C ALA A 39 4.17 -7.15 -9.64
N LEU A 40 4.49 -6.35 -8.62
CA LEU A 40 5.60 -6.64 -7.70
C LEU A 40 5.15 -7.08 -6.31
N GLY A 41 3.85 -7.23 -6.10
CA GLY A 41 3.31 -7.65 -4.82
C GLY A 41 1.80 -7.82 -4.89
N ARG A 42 1.17 -7.82 -3.72
CA ARG A 42 -0.28 -7.97 -3.65
C ARG A 42 -0.96 -6.64 -4.00
N GLY A 43 -1.80 -6.64 -5.03
CA GLY A 43 -2.54 -5.45 -5.44
C GLY A 43 -3.93 -5.43 -4.85
N LEU A 44 -4.29 -4.33 -4.21
CA LEU A 44 -5.64 -4.07 -3.71
C LEU A 44 -6.20 -2.89 -4.49
N GLN A 45 -7.17 -3.13 -5.34
CA GLN A 45 -7.82 -2.07 -6.09
C GLN A 45 -8.97 -1.49 -5.31
N GLY A 46 -8.92 -0.20 -5.03
CA GLY A 46 -9.98 0.50 -4.32
C GLY A 46 -9.58 1.93 -4.02
N ASP A 47 -10.55 2.71 -3.56
CA ASP A 47 -10.28 4.07 -3.13
C ASP A 47 -9.44 4.07 -1.86
N TYR A 48 -8.66 5.11 -1.67
CA TYR A 48 -7.78 5.20 -0.49
C TYR A 48 -8.56 5.29 0.83
N ASP A 49 -9.84 5.67 0.78
CA ASP A 49 -10.69 5.73 1.96
C ASP A 49 -11.66 4.54 2.08
N ASP A 50 -11.51 3.52 1.25
CA ASP A 50 -12.34 2.32 1.32
C ASP A 50 -11.99 1.52 2.58
N PRO A 51 -12.92 1.40 3.56
CA PRO A 51 -12.61 0.75 4.82
C PRO A 51 -12.17 -0.72 4.67
N ALA A 52 -12.79 -1.45 3.75
CA ALA A 52 -12.46 -2.86 3.55
C ALA A 52 -11.04 -3.01 3.01
N CYS A 53 -10.64 -2.16 2.06
CA CYS A 53 -9.29 -2.19 1.51
C CYS A 53 -8.25 -1.79 2.54
N LEU A 54 -8.54 -0.76 3.34
CA LEU A 54 -7.63 -0.33 4.39
C LEU A 54 -7.45 -1.41 5.46
N ASP A 55 -8.52 -2.08 5.83
CA ASP A 55 -8.43 -3.16 6.81
C ASP A 55 -7.64 -4.34 6.27
N GLU A 56 -7.83 -4.70 5.00
CA GLU A 56 -7.08 -5.77 4.38
C GLU A 56 -5.59 -5.43 4.28
N LEU A 57 -5.26 -4.20 3.93
CA LEU A 57 -3.88 -3.74 3.89
C LEU A 57 -3.25 -3.80 5.28
N ALA A 58 -3.97 -3.33 6.30
CA ALA A 58 -3.48 -3.32 7.68
C ALA A 58 -3.27 -4.72 8.23
N GLU A 59 -4.11 -5.68 7.85
CA GLU A 59 -3.92 -7.07 8.27
C GLU A 59 -2.67 -7.69 7.67
N PHE A 60 -2.37 -7.37 6.42
CA PHE A 60 -1.17 -7.85 5.76
C PHE A 60 0.09 -7.21 6.34
N ALA A 61 0.07 -5.90 6.53
CA ALA A 61 1.28 -5.11 6.73
C ALA A 61 1.72 -5.01 8.18
N GLU A 62 3.02 -5.12 8.42
CA GLU A 62 3.64 -4.77 9.69
C GLU A 62 3.91 -3.27 9.76
N VAL A 63 4.16 -2.67 8.58
CA VAL A 63 4.42 -1.23 8.42
C VAL A 63 3.66 -0.73 7.21
N VAL A 64 3.07 0.46 7.32
CA VAL A 64 2.38 1.11 6.19
C VAL A 64 3.07 2.42 5.87
N THR A 65 3.31 2.66 4.59
CA THR A 65 3.88 3.90 4.10
C THR A 65 3.02 4.46 2.96
N PHE A 66 3.35 5.67 2.52
CA PHE A 66 2.59 6.39 1.51
C PHE A 66 3.48 6.74 0.33
N GLU A 67 2.90 6.65 -0.88
CA GLU A 67 3.55 7.10 -2.10
C GLU A 67 3.26 8.58 -2.38
N PHE A 68 2.16 9.11 -1.85
CA PHE A 68 1.69 10.46 -2.14
C PHE A 68 1.52 11.27 -0.85
N GLU A 69 1.47 12.61 -1.00
CA GLU A 69 1.49 13.50 0.17
C GLU A 69 0.11 13.76 0.80
N ASN A 70 -0.95 13.79 -0.01
CA ASN A 70 -2.28 14.19 0.44
C ASN A 70 -3.13 13.00 0.89
N VAL A 71 -2.73 12.36 1.98
CA VAL A 71 -3.50 11.28 2.57
C VAL A 71 -4.56 11.86 3.50
N PRO A 72 -5.86 11.54 3.30
CA PRO A 72 -6.90 12.01 4.22
C PRO A 72 -6.62 11.58 5.66
N ALA A 73 -6.87 12.47 6.62
CA ALA A 73 -6.63 12.17 8.03
C ALA A 73 -7.40 10.93 8.50
N ALA A 74 -8.61 10.72 7.99
CA ALA A 74 -9.41 9.56 8.34
C ALA A 74 -8.73 8.24 7.96
N VAL A 75 -7.99 8.22 6.86
CA VAL A 75 -7.23 7.04 6.43
C VAL A 75 -6.12 6.74 7.42
N THR A 76 -5.35 7.76 7.76
CA THR A 76 -4.26 7.61 8.72
C THR A 76 -4.77 7.17 10.09
N GLU A 77 -5.86 7.75 10.54
CA GLU A 77 -6.46 7.40 11.82
C GLU A 77 -6.95 5.95 11.86
N ARG A 78 -7.57 5.49 10.77
CA ARG A 78 -8.05 4.11 10.68
C ARG A 78 -6.90 3.12 10.74
N LEU A 79 -5.82 3.39 10.02
CA LEU A 79 -4.64 2.52 10.02
C LEU A 79 -3.96 2.51 11.38
N ALA A 80 -3.87 3.66 12.03
CA ALA A 80 -3.25 3.77 13.36
C ALA A 80 -4.06 3.05 14.45
N ALA A 81 -5.37 2.92 14.28
CA ALA A 81 -6.25 2.27 15.24
C ALA A 81 -6.09 0.73 15.24
N ARG A 82 -5.41 0.20 14.25
CA ARG A 82 -5.18 -1.23 14.15
C ARG A 82 -3.81 -1.59 14.73
#